data_4236f5a821927a66b7920ae145bdf102
#
_entry.id   4236f5a821927a66b7920ae145bdf102
#
_cell.length_a   1.000
_cell.length_b   1.000
_cell.length_c   1.000
_cell.angle_alpha   90.00
_cell.angle_beta   90.00
_cell.angle_gamma   90.00
#
_symmetry.space_group_name_H-M   'P 1'
#
loop_
_entity.id
_entity.type
_entity.pdbx_description
1 polymer ?
#
loop_
_entity_poly.entity_id
_entity_poly.type
_entity_poly.pdbx_seq_one_letter_code
_entity_poly.pdbx_strand_id
1 'polypeptide(L)'
;MRLAALALLLGLTACGGGAGSDPDRVLREYSLAVEGGRAKEAYALLSTESKKSISFEQFQRILNENPEEARELAQSLRRPQVGPPRVTATVTGPDGESSILLVYEQGQWRVDASAVDLYSQRTPEAAVRAFLRAYENKRYDVLLRFVPEDQLDKELTPAELKKAWEGDEKADMDRLTDALKVSLPIAKVELFGDRATLAFGAGGSVELVRERGVWKIEDLK
;
A
#
# COMPACT_ATOMS: atom_id res chain seq x y z
N MET A 1 -40.33 -2.97 -62.75
CA MET A 1 -40.89 -3.24 -61.42
C MET A 1 -40.04 -4.26 -60.69
N ARG A 2 -39.30 -3.82 -59.69
CA ARG A 2 -39.02 -4.52 -58.43
C ARG A 2 -37.91 -3.74 -57.73
N LEU A 3 -38.34 -3.00 -56.71
CA LEU A 3 -37.47 -2.31 -55.76
C LEU A 3 -36.76 -3.35 -54.93
N ALA A 4 -35.43 -3.21 -54.80
CA ALA A 4 -34.64 -3.88 -53.82
C ALA A 4 -34.32 -2.86 -52.72
N ALA A 5 -34.89 -3.06 -51.54
CA ALA A 5 -34.62 -2.28 -50.33
C ALA A 5 -33.26 -2.68 -49.75
N LEU A 6 -32.36 -1.69 -49.71
CA LEU A 6 -31.04 -1.83 -49.06
C LEU A 6 -31.22 -1.51 -47.59
N ALA A 7 -31.23 -2.53 -46.74
CA ALA A 7 -31.24 -2.36 -45.30
C ALA A 7 -29.84 -1.98 -44.80
N LEU A 8 -29.70 -0.72 -44.36
CA LEU A 8 -28.49 -0.20 -43.76
C LEU A 8 -28.44 -0.65 -42.28
N LEU A 9 -27.66 -1.68 -41.97
CA LEU A 9 -27.36 -2.08 -40.61
C LEU A 9 -26.36 -1.10 -40.00
N LEU A 10 -26.89 -0.14 -39.21
CA LEU A 10 -26.06 0.64 -38.29
C LEU A 10 -25.56 -0.25 -37.13
N GLY A 11 -24.31 -0.70 -37.25
CA GLY A 11 -23.59 -1.31 -36.15
C GLY A 11 -23.34 -0.27 -35.06
N LEU A 12 -24.12 -0.32 -34.00
CA LEU A 12 -23.79 0.34 -32.73
C LEU A 12 -22.57 -0.36 -32.11
N THR A 13 -21.39 0.15 -32.39
CA THR A 13 -20.21 -0.16 -31.58
C THR A 13 -20.38 0.53 -30.25
N ALA A 14 -20.96 -0.20 -29.28
CA ALA A 14 -20.91 0.19 -27.89
C ALA A 14 -19.44 0.10 -27.43
N CYS A 15 -18.69 1.18 -27.55
CA CYS A 15 -17.45 1.39 -26.83
C CYS A 15 -17.79 1.48 -25.34
N GLY A 16 -17.97 0.35 -24.69
CA GLY A 16 -18.01 0.21 -23.24
C GLY A 16 -16.60 0.33 -22.66
N GLY A 17 -15.91 1.43 -22.96
CA GLY A 17 -14.76 1.86 -22.21
C GLY A 17 -15.30 2.50 -20.93
N GLY A 18 -15.21 1.82 -19.78
CA GLY A 18 -15.38 2.46 -18.49
C GLY A 18 -14.44 3.66 -18.45
N ALA A 19 -14.99 4.85 -18.60
CA ALA A 19 -14.28 6.10 -18.41
C ALA A 19 -14.00 6.24 -16.92
N GLY A 20 -12.99 5.52 -16.42
CA GLY A 20 -12.31 5.92 -15.22
C GLY A 20 -11.85 7.34 -15.47
N SER A 21 -12.45 8.30 -14.78
CA SER A 21 -12.16 9.71 -14.93
C SER A 21 -10.66 9.89 -14.77
N ASP A 22 -9.99 10.37 -15.81
CA ASP A 22 -8.59 10.74 -15.80
C ASP A 22 -8.36 11.71 -14.63
N PRO A 23 -7.52 11.35 -13.62
CA PRO A 23 -7.25 12.21 -12.46
C PRO A 23 -6.80 13.61 -12.88
N ASP A 24 -6.01 13.73 -13.93
CA ASP A 24 -5.53 14.99 -14.45
C ASP A 24 -6.69 15.87 -14.97
N ARG A 25 -7.72 15.26 -15.55
CA ARG A 25 -8.91 15.97 -15.97
C ARG A 25 -9.67 16.53 -14.77
N VAL A 26 -9.87 15.71 -13.74
CA VAL A 26 -10.59 16.13 -12.53
C VAL A 26 -9.85 17.28 -11.83
N LEU A 27 -8.53 17.20 -11.72
CA LEU A 27 -7.71 18.27 -11.15
C LEU A 27 -7.81 19.56 -11.96
N ARG A 28 -7.78 19.48 -13.28
CA ARG A 28 -7.97 20.65 -14.17
C ARG A 28 -9.37 21.25 -14.04
N GLU A 29 -10.41 20.42 -14.03
CA GLU A 29 -11.80 20.87 -13.85
C GLU A 29 -11.99 21.57 -12.50
N TYR A 30 -11.44 21.00 -11.43
CA TYR A 30 -11.46 21.60 -10.10
C TYR A 30 -10.71 22.95 -10.09
N SER A 31 -9.50 23.00 -10.62
CA SER A 31 -8.71 24.21 -10.76
C SER A 31 -9.48 25.33 -11.47
N LEU A 32 -10.05 25.03 -12.64
CA LEU A 32 -10.82 26.00 -13.42
C LEU A 32 -12.09 26.47 -12.71
N ALA A 33 -12.73 25.59 -11.93
CA ALA A 33 -13.91 25.95 -11.15
C ALA A 33 -13.56 26.90 -9.98
N VAL A 34 -12.46 26.61 -9.25
CA VAL A 34 -11.97 27.46 -8.17
C VAL A 34 -11.51 28.83 -8.70
N GLU A 35 -10.68 28.86 -9.75
CA GLU A 35 -10.17 30.09 -10.35
C GLU A 35 -11.32 30.97 -10.90
N GLY A 36 -12.35 30.35 -11.45
CA GLY A 36 -13.54 31.03 -11.98
C GLY A 36 -14.58 31.41 -10.91
N GLY A 37 -14.32 31.17 -9.62
CA GLY A 37 -15.27 31.45 -8.52
C GLY A 37 -16.50 30.55 -8.54
N ARG A 38 -16.48 29.43 -9.27
CA ARG A 38 -17.60 28.50 -9.41
C ARG A 38 -17.58 27.47 -8.28
N ALA A 39 -17.76 27.96 -7.05
CA ALA A 39 -17.65 27.13 -5.84
C ALA A 39 -18.53 25.86 -5.86
N LYS A 40 -19.73 25.94 -6.44
CA LYS A 40 -20.65 24.79 -6.56
C LYS A 40 -20.07 23.68 -7.45
N GLU A 41 -19.45 24.06 -8.57
CA GLU A 41 -18.82 23.09 -9.47
C GLU A 41 -17.58 22.46 -8.83
N ALA A 42 -16.74 23.27 -8.18
CA ALA A 42 -15.59 22.78 -7.43
C ALA A 42 -16.02 21.81 -6.29
N TYR A 43 -17.03 22.18 -5.53
CA TYR A 43 -17.59 21.33 -4.47
C TYR A 43 -18.15 20.01 -5.03
N ALA A 44 -18.76 20.01 -6.20
CA ALA A 44 -19.30 18.81 -6.82
C ALA A 44 -18.20 17.74 -7.07
N LEU A 45 -16.97 18.18 -7.35
CA LEU A 45 -15.80 17.32 -7.61
C LEU A 45 -15.18 16.74 -6.35
N LEU A 46 -15.58 17.19 -5.15
CA LEU A 46 -15.09 16.60 -3.90
C LEU A 46 -15.64 15.19 -3.68
N SER A 47 -14.86 14.36 -2.98
CA SER A 47 -15.28 13.02 -2.58
C SER A 47 -16.48 13.07 -1.60
N THR A 48 -17.21 11.96 -1.52
CA THR A 48 -18.32 11.82 -0.56
C THR A 48 -17.82 12.02 0.88
N GLU A 49 -16.63 11.54 1.20
CA GLU A 49 -16.05 11.66 2.55
C GLU A 49 -15.72 13.12 2.87
N SER A 50 -15.11 13.84 1.92
CA SER A 50 -14.86 15.27 2.08
C SER A 50 -16.16 16.07 2.28
N LYS A 51 -17.23 15.71 1.56
CA LYS A 51 -18.56 16.34 1.71
C LYS A 51 -19.26 16.07 3.03
N LYS A 52 -18.89 14.99 3.75
CA LYS A 52 -19.34 14.78 5.14
C LYS A 52 -18.62 15.68 6.13
N SER A 53 -17.35 16.00 5.86
CA SER A 53 -16.49 16.79 6.74
C SER A 53 -16.66 18.30 6.58
N ILE A 54 -17.06 18.77 5.38
CA ILE A 54 -17.24 20.18 5.07
C ILE A 54 -18.52 20.41 4.29
N SER A 55 -19.41 21.31 4.78
CA SER A 55 -20.60 21.70 4.05
C SER A 55 -20.28 22.60 2.86
N PHE A 56 -21.23 22.73 1.91
CA PHE A 56 -21.05 23.64 0.77
C PHE A 56 -20.86 25.08 1.23
N GLU A 57 -21.61 25.53 2.24
CA GLU A 57 -21.53 26.90 2.77
C GLU A 57 -20.16 27.17 3.41
N GLN A 58 -19.62 26.20 4.15
CA GLN A 58 -18.28 26.30 4.71
C GLN A 58 -17.21 26.35 3.61
N PHE A 59 -17.31 25.45 2.63
CA PHE A 59 -16.40 25.43 1.50
C PHE A 59 -16.41 26.75 0.72
N GLN A 60 -17.60 27.26 0.40
CA GLN A 60 -17.76 28.53 -0.30
C GLN A 60 -17.18 29.69 0.51
N ARG A 61 -17.40 29.70 1.82
CA ARG A 61 -16.84 30.72 2.72
C ARG A 61 -15.31 30.70 2.70
N ILE A 62 -14.70 29.52 2.79
CA ILE A 62 -13.24 29.37 2.75
C ILE A 62 -12.67 29.96 1.45
N LEU A 63 -13.27 29.68 0.32
CA LEU A 63 -12.81 30.24 -0.97
C LEU A 63 -12.95 31.75 -1.04
N ASN A 64 -14.05 32.29 -0.46
CA ASN A 64 -14.32 33.74 -0.49
C ASN A 64 -13.45 34.54 0.50
N GLU A 65 -13.09 33.95 1.63
CA GLU A 65 -12.24 34.56 2.66
C GLU A 65 -10.75 34.47 2.30
N ASN A 66 -10.36 33.53 1.42
CA ASN A 66 -8.95 33.31 1.04
C ASN A 66 -8.80 33.28 -0.51
N PRO A 67 -9.11 34.38 -1.20
CA PRO A 67 -9.16 34.38 -2.67
C PRO A 67 -7.79 34.22 -3.34
N GLU A 68 -6.72 34.72 -2.72
CA GLU A 68 -5.37 34.63 -3.30
C GLU A 68 -4.82 33.19 -3.14
N GLU A 69 -4.97 32.61 -1.97
CA GLU A 69 -4.55 31.23 -1.69
C GLU A 69 -5.35 30.24 -2.56
N ALA A 70 -6.65 30.49 -2.73
CA ALA A 70 -7.48 29.69 -3.63
C ALA A 70 -7.01 29.78 -5.09
N ARG A 71 -6.57 30.96 -5.54
CA ARG A 71 -6.03 31.17 -6.89
C ARG A 71 -4.66 30.51 -7.05
N GLU A 72 -3.77 30.61 -6.06
CA GLU A 72 -2.47 29.95 -6.07
C GLU A 72 -2.62 28.43 -6.14
N LEU A 73 -3.51 27.86 -5.31
CA LEU A 73 -3.84 26.46 -5.35
C LEU A 73 -4.38 26.05 -6.75
N ALA A 74 -5.32 26.82 -7.29
CA ALA A 74 -5.89 26.55 -8.60
C ALA A 74 -4.80 26.55 -9.69
N GLN A 75 -3.88 27.52 -9.67
CA GLN A 75 -2.77 27.56 -10.62
C GLN A 75 -1.83 26.38 -10.51
N SER A 76 -1.53 25.92 -9.30
CA SER A 76 -0.70 24.73 -9.07
C SER A 76 -1.32 23.47 -9.62
N LEU A 77 -2.65 23.35 -9.59
CA LEU A 77 -3.41 22.21 -10.10
C LEU A 77 -3.67 22.25 -11.60
N ARG A 78 -3.40 23.37 -12.27
CA ARG A 78 -3.67 23.55 -13.72
C ARG A 78 -2.76 22.70 -14.61
N ARG A 79 -1.53 22.46 -14.16
CA ARG A 79 -0.54 21.61 -14.84
C ARG A 79 0.05 20.65 -13.81
N PRO A 80 -0.74 19.73 -13.29
CA PRO A 80 -0.22 18.81 -12.31
C PRO A 80 0.86 17.96 -12.99
N GLN A 81 2.06 17.97 -12.41
CA GLN A 81 3.06 16.95 -12.74
C GLN A 81 2.70 15.69 -11.96
N VAL A 82 1.57 15.11 -12.28
CA VAL A 82 1.10 13.89 -11.62
C VAL A 82 1.74 12.73 -12.35
N GLY A 83 2.48 11.93 -11.61
CA GLY A 83 2.92 10.62 -12.12
C GLY A 83 1.70 9.72 -12.39
N PRO A 84 1.91 8.53 -12.96
CA PRO A 84 0.81 7.62 -13.23
C PRO A 84 -0.01 7.38 -11.95
N PRO A 85 -1.36 7.35 -12.03
CA PRO A 85 -2.22 7.11 -10.89
C PRO A 85 -1.84 5.82 -10.18
N ARG A 86 -1.81 5.86 -8.86
CA ARG A 86 -1.48 4.71 -8.00
C ARG A 86 -2.62 4.44 -7.04
N VAL A 87 -2.96 3.19 -6.87
CA VAL A 87 -3.96 2.73 -5.91
C VAL A 87 -3.35 1.64 -5.06
N THR A 88 -3.46 1.75 -3.75
CA THR A 88 -3.12 0.67 -2.85
C THR A 88 -4.39 -0.12 -2.55
N ALA A 89 -4.41 -1.39 -2.97
CA ALA A 89 -5.46 -2.33 -2.62
C ALA A 89 -5.03 -3.14 -1.41
N THR A 90 -5.87 -3.19 -0.38
CA THR A 90 -5.68 -4.11 0.74
C THR A 90 -6.35 -5.43 0.39
N VAL A 91 -5.58 -6.50 0.42
CA VAL A 91 -6.06 -7.86 0.14
C VAL A 91 -5.90 -8.69 1.41
N THR A 92 -6.99 -9.28 1.88
CA THR A 92 -6.96 -10.20 3.03
C THR A 92 -6.72 -11.62 2.52
N GLY A 93 -5.58 -12.18 2.88
CA GLY A 93 -5.21 -13.55 2.60
C GLY A 93 -5.18 -14.43 3.86
N PRO A 94 -4.80 -15.70 3.73
CA PRO A 94 -4.63 -16.59 4.89
C PRO A 94 -3.65 -16.07 5.94
N ASP A 95 -2.64 -15.31 5.50
CA ASP A 95 -1.59 -14.75 6.33
C ASP A 95 -1.90 -13.32 6.83
N GLY A 96 -3.15 -12.89 6.73
CA GLY A 96 -3.61 -11.55 7.09
C GLY A 96 -3.72 -10.57 5.92
N GLU A 97 -3.70 -9.28 6.23
CA GLU A 97 -3.84 -8.21 5.23
C GLU A 97 -2.51 -7.92 4.54
N SER A 98 -2.56 -7.81 3.23
CA SER A 98 -1.44 -7.41 2.39
C SER A 98 -1.83 -6.23 1.51
N SER A 99 -0.92 -5.26 1.38
CA SER A 99 -1.12 -4.10 0.51
C SER A 99 -0.47 -4.35 -0.85
N ILE A 100 -1.28 -4.29 -1.91
CA ILE A 100 -0.84 -4.42 -3.29
C ILE A 100 -0.94 -3.04 -3.96
N LEU A 101 0.16 -2.56 -4.50
CA LEU A 101 0.19 -1.32 -5.26
C LEU A 101 -0.18 -1.60 -6.71
N LEU A 102 -1.16 -0.85 -7.22
CA LEU A 102 -1.58 -0.85 -8.62
C LEU A 102 -1.20 0.50 -9.23
N VAL A 103 -0.66 0.47 -10.43
CA VAL A 103 -0.29 1.65 -11.21
C VAL A 103 -1.08 1.66 -12.51
N TYR A 104 -1.64 2.81 -12.87
CA TYR A 104 -2.37 2.96 -14.14
C TYR A 104 -1.42 3.46 -15.23
N GLU A 105 -1.12 2.60 -16.19
CA GLU A 105 -0.18 2.89 -17.28
C GLU A 105 -0.76 2.44 -18.62
N GLN A 106 -0.59 3.26 -19.64
CA GLN A 106 -1.02 2.96 -21.01
C GLN A 106 -2.50 2.53 -21.10
N GLY A 107 -3.38 3.18 -20.31
CA GLY A 107 -4.81 2.89 -20.32
C GLY A 107 -5.24 1.64 -19.55
N GLN A 108 -4.34 1.01 -18.78
CA GLN A 108 -4.61 -0.22 -18.02
C GLN A 108 -4.00 -0.16 -16.61
N TRP A 109 -4.67 -0.82 -15.67
CA TRP A 109 -4.09 -1.08 -14.35
C TRP A 109 -3.04 -2.17 -14.42
N ARG A 110 -1.88 -1.91 -13.84
CA ARG A 110 -0.77 -2.85 -13.71
C ARG A 110 -0.47 -3.08 -12.24
N VAL A 111 -0.10 -4.31 -11.92
CA VAL A 111 0.37 -4.66 -10.57
C VAL A 111 1.82 -4.23 -10.45
N ASP A 112 2.15 -3.45 -9.44
CA ASP A 112 3.53 -3.06 -9.14
C ASP A 112 4.33 -4.28 -8.65
N ALA A 113 5.64 -4.28 -8.91
CA ALA A 113 6.53 -5.37 -8.50
C ALA A 113 6.54 -5.65 -6.99
N SER A 114 6.07 -4.68 -6.17
CA SER A 114 5.88 -4.89 -4.73
C SER A 114 4.90 -6.02 -4.39
N ALA A 115 3.97 -6.37 -5.31
CA ALA A 115 3.06 -7.49 -5.13
C ALA A 115 3.76 -8.86 -5.14
N VAL A 116 4.95 -8.95 -5.71
CA VAL A 116 5.78 -10.17 -5.72
C VAL A 116 6.87 -10.17 -4.65
N ASP A 117 6.90 -9.13 -3.80
CA ASP A 117 7.80 -9.07 -2.64
C ASP A 117 7.23 -9.92 -1.50
N LEU A 118 7.31 -11.23 -1.69
CA LEU A 118 6.78 -12.22 -0.74
C LEU A 118 7.47 -12.17 0.63
N TYR A 119 8.65 -11.56 0.69
CA TYR A 119 9.48 -11.47 1.89
C TYR A 119 9.85 -10.02 2.20
N SER A 120 8.84 -9.16 2.19
CA SER A 120 9.00 -7.72 2.39
C SER A 120 9.53 -7.38 3.78
N GLN A 121 10.51 -6.46 3.81
CA GLN A 121 11.09 -5.91 5.03
C GLN A 121 10.87 -4.39 5.12
N ARG A 122 9.84 -3.87 4.44
CA ARG A 122 9.59 -2.41 4.35
C ARG A 122 9.02 -1.80 5.62
N THR A 123 8.22 -2.57 6.36
CA THR A 123 7.70 -2.18 7.68
C THR A 123 8.00 -3.28 8.69
N PRO A 124 7.98 -2.98 10.00
CA PRO A 124 8.20 -3.99 11.04
C PRO A 124 7.23 -5.17 10.91
N GLU A 125 5.94 -4.89 10.71
CA GLU A 125 4.91 -5.93 10.58
C GLU A 125 5.10 -6.78 9.32
N ALA A 126 5.52 -6.14 8.21
CA ALA A 126 5.83 -6.86 6.98
C ALA A 126 7.05 -7.77 7.17
N ALA A 127 8.08 -7.29 7.86
CA ALA A 127 9.28 -8.08 8.17
C ALA A 127 8.94 -9.31 9.03
N VAL A 128 8.12 -9.13 10.08
CA VAL A 128 7.70 -10.26 10.93
C VAL A 128 6.85 -11.27 10.15
N ARG A 129 5.89 -10.81 9.34
CA ARG A 129 5.11 -11.72 8.46
C ARG A 129 5.99 -12.48 7.48
N ALA A 130 6.94 -11.80 6.88
CA ALA A 130 7.86 -12.38 5.93
C ALA A 130 8.80 -13.40 6.59
N PHE A 131 9.26 -13.12 7.80
CA PHE A 131 10.02 -14.03 8.62
C PHE A 131 9.22 -15.32 8.93
N LEU A 132 7.98 -15.19 9.44
CA LEU A 132 7.11 -16.32 9.70
C LEU A 132 6.89 -17.18 8.45
N ARG A 133 6.59 -16.54 7.31
CA ARG A 133 6.45 -17.25 6.03
C ARG A 133 7.73 -17.98 5.62
N ALA A 134 8.89 -17.36 5.81
CA ALA A 134 10.17 -17.99 5.50
C ALA A 134 10.44 -19.19 6.43
N TYR A 135 10.10 -19.07 7.70
CA TYR A 135 10.22 -20.15 8.67
C TYR A 135 9.32 -21.34 8.32
N GLU A 136 8.04 -21.10 8.11
CA GLU A 136 7.06 -22.15 7.73
C GLU A 136 7.44 -22.89 6.44
N ASN A 137 7.98 -22.14 5.47
CA ASN A 137 8.43 -22.72 4.20
C ASN A 137 9.88 -23.24 4.23
N LYS A 138 10.51 -23.22 5.40
CA LYS A 138 11.90 -23.69 5.61
C LYS A 138 12.91 -23.02 4.66
N ARG A 139 12.68 -21.73 4.37
CA ARG A 139 13.53 -20.93 3.49
C ARG A 139 14.65 -20.30 4.30
N TYR A 140 15.61 -21.13 4.74
CA TYR A 140 16.75 -20.69 5.56
C TYR A 140 17.65 -19.68 4.84
N ASP A 141 17.72 -19.75 3.51
CA ASP A 141 18.36 -18.75 2.67
C ASP A 141 17.71 -17.36 2.77
N VAL A 142 16.40 -17.33 2.92
CA VAL A 142 15.62 -16.09 3.10
C VAL A 142 15.69 -15.62 4.56
N LEU A 143 15.65 -16.55 5.52
CA LEU A 143 15.71 -16.22 6.95
C LEU A 143 16.96 -15.45 7.32
N LEU A 144 18.11 -15.75 6.72
CA LEU A 144 19.35 -14.99 6.91
C LEU A 144 19.22 -13.50 6.53
N ARG A 145 18.29 -13.14 5.67
CA ARG A 145 18.06 -11.74 5.28
C ARG A 145 17.48 -10.90 6.43
N PHE A 146 16.87 -11.57 7.41
CA PHE A 146 16.26 -10.92 8.58
C PHE A 146 17.23 -10.76 9.75
N VAL A 147 18.40 -11.39 9.68
CA VAL A 147 19.45 -11.25 10.70
C VAL A 147 20.15 -9.91 10.55
N PRO A 148 20.34 -9.12 11.63
CA PRO A 148 21.15 -7.89 11.61
C PRO A 148 22.59 -8.13 11.15
N GLU A 149 23.21 -7.12 10.53
CA GLU A 149 24.56 -7.28 9.98
C GLU A 149 25.62 -7.54 11.02
N ASP A 150 25.47 -6.99 12.22
CA ASP A 150 26.36 -7.19 13.35
C ASP A 150 26.26 -8.59 13.98
N GLN A 151 25.14 -9.31 13.71
CA GLN A 151 24.92 -10.70 14.16
C GLN A 151 25.25 -11.71 13.05
N LEU A 152 25.48 -11.26 11.81
CA LEU A 152 25.90 -12.10 10.71
C LEU A 152 27.41 -12.39 10.82
N ASP A 153 27.77 -13.52 11.39
CA ASP A 153 29.14 -14.00 11.30
C ASP A 153 29.36 -14.84 10.03
N LYS A 154 30.62 -15.14 9.73
CA LYS A 154 30.98 -15.91 8.52
C LYS A 154 30.57 -17.39 8.61
N GLU A 155 30.23 -17.86 9.80
CA GLU A 155 29.86 -19.24 10.07
C GLU A 155 28.37 -19.45 9.95
N LEU A 156 27.56 -18.36 10.09
CA LEU A 156 26.09 -18.44 9.99
C LEU A 156 25.66 -18.66 8.54
N THR A 157 25.44 -19.89 8.19
CA THR A 157 24.99 -20.32 6.86
C THR A 157 23.54 -20.81 6.90
N PRO A 158 22.83 -20.90 5.76
CA PRO A 158 21.50 -21.53 5.72
C PRO A 158 21.48 -22.96 6.27
N ALA A 159 22.59 -23.70 6.10
CA ALA A 159 22.69 -25.07 6.56
C ALA A 159 22.82 -25.16 8.11
N GLU A 160 23.56 -24.21 8.69
CA GLU A 160 23.69 -24.15 10.14
C GLU A 160 22.45 -23.64 10.83
N LEU A 161 21.81 -22.61 10.27
CA LEU A 161 20.51 -22.14 10.74
C LEU A 161 19.46 -23.25 10.67
N LYS A 162 19.45 -24.02 9.58
CA LYS A 162 18.59 -25.20 9.46
C LYS A 162 18.89 -26.23 10.54
N LYS A 163 20.16 -26.53 10.78
CA LYS A 163 20.58 -27.52 11.77
C LYS A 163 20.13 -27.11 13.18
N ALA A 164 20.29 -25.84 13.56
CA ALA A 164 19.86 -25.33 14.86
C ALA A 164 18.33 -25.39 15.01
N TRP A 165 17.60 -24.83 14.05
CA TRP A 165 16.14 -24.65 14.14
C TRP A 165 15.31 -25.90 13.77
N GLU A 166 15.87 -26.90 13.11
CA GLU A 166 15.25 -28.22 12.97
C GLU A 166 15.79 -29.24 14.03
N GLY A 167 16.82 -28.85 14.80
CA GLY A 167 17.42 -29.62 15.85
C GLY A 167 16.99 -29.17 17.25
N ASP A 168 17.97 -28.78 18.05
CA ASP A 168 17.78 -28.52 19.48
C ASP A 168 16.86 -27.31 19.76
N GLU A 169 16.84 -26.32 18.91
CA GLU A 169 16.02 -25.10 19.05
C GLU A 169 14.62 -25.25 18.48
N LYS A 170 14.30 -26.37 17.80
CA LYS A 170 13.04 -26.52 17.06
C LYS A 170 11.82 -26.29 17.92
N ALA A 171 11.76 -26.89 19.11
CA ALA A 171 10.58 -26.78 19.95
C ALA A 171 10.32 -25.34 20.44
N ASP A 172 11.40 -24.60 20.72
CA ASP A 172 11.32 -23.21 21.13
C ASP A 172 10.91 -22.30 19.95
N MET A 173 11.51 -22.50 18.79
CA MET A 173 11.16 -21.75 17.56
C MET A 173 9.73 -22.00 17.13
N ASP A 174 9.26 -23.24 17.12
CA ASP A 174 7.86 -23.57 16.80
C ASP A 174 6.90 -22.86 17.76
N ARG A 175 7.17 -22.93 19.08
CA ARG A 175 6.34 -22.26 20.09
C ARG A 175 6.30 -20.73 19.92
N LEU A 176 7.46 -20.11 19.70
CA LEU A 176 7.56 -18.66 19.52
C LEU A 176 6.87 -18.20 18.23
N THR A 177 7.10 -18.91 17.13
CA THR A 177 6.50 -18.57 15.84
C THR A 177 4.98 -18.79 15.81
N ASP A 178 4.47 -19.86 16.46
CA ASP A 178 3.03 -20.10 16.59
C ASP A 178 2.35 -19.01 17.43
N ALA A 179 2.94 -18.63 18.58
CA ALA A 179 2.41 -17.56 19.40
C ALA A 179 2.42 -16.21 18.68
N LEU A 180 3.51 -15.92 17.97
CA LEU A 180 3.65 -14.71 17.17
C LEU A 180 2.63 -14.66 16.03
N LYS A 181 2.42 -15.76 15.32
CA LYS A 181 1.45 -15.86 14.22
C LYS A 181 0.02 -15.54 14.67
N VAL A 182 -0.39 -16.10 15.81
CA VAL A 182 -1.74 -15.83 16.36
C VAL A 182 -1.90 -14.37 16.79
N SER A 183 -0.83 -13.77 17.32
CA SER A 183 -0.89 -12.41 17.86
C SER A 183 -0.71 -11.32 16.80
N LEU A 184 -0.01 -11.60 15.72
CA LEU A 184 0.39 -10.61 14.71
C LEU A 184 -0.77 -9.76 14.12
N PRO A 185 -1.98 -10.31 13.85
CA PRO A 185 -3.08 -9.51 13.30
C PRO A 185 -3.57 -8.39 14.23
N ILE A 186 -3.32 -8.51 15.53
CA ILE A 186 -3.76 -7.55 16.56
C ILE A 186 -2.60 -6.90 17.30
N ALA A 187 -1.37 -7.30 17.00
CA ALA A 187 -0.18 -6.81 17.68
C ALA A 187 0.03 -5.31 17.36
N LYS A 188 0.43 -4.58 18.40
CA LYS A 188 0.83 -3.18 18.25
C LYS A 188 2.34 -3.12 18.10
N VAL A 189 2.78 -2.36 17.12
CA VAL A 189 4.19 -2.04 16.92
C VAL A 189 4.49 -0.70 17.56
N GLU A 190 5.47 -0.67 18.43
CA GLU A 190 6.04 0.54 18.99
C GLU A 190 7.30 0.89 18.20
N LEU A 191 7.30 2.08 17.59
CA LEU A 191 8.40 2.60 16.77
C LEU A 191 9.21 3.61 17.56
N PHE A 192 10.53 3.44 17.55
CA PHE A 192 11.47 4.38 18.16
C PHE A 192 12.68 4.60 17.24
N GLY A 193 12.59 5.57 16.34
CA GLY A 193 13.62 5.81 15.33
C GLY A 193 13.78 4.62 14.39
N ASP A 194 14.97 4.04 14.35
CA ASP A 194 15.30 2.85 13.57
C ASP A 194 15.12 1.54 14.35
N ARG A 195 14.42 1.56 15.48
CA ARG A 195 14.04 0.39 16.26
C ARG A 195 12.54 0.24 16.33
N ALA A 196 12.08 -1.01 16.41
CA ALA A 196 10.68 -1.33 16.63
C ALA A 196 10.56 -2.51 17.58
N THR A 197 9.51 -2.50 18.39
CA THR A 197 9.17 -3.62 19.27
C THR A 197 7.73 -4.03 18.97
N LEU A 198 7.51 -5.32 18.80
CA LEU A 198 6.20 -5.94 18.65
C LEU A 198 5.99 -6.91 19.79
N ALA A 199 5.05 -6.60 20.69
CA ALA A 199 4.68 -7.49 21.78
C ALA A 199 3.65 -8.53 21.30
N PHE A 200 3.81 -9.80 21.74
CA PHE A 200 2.91 -10.88 21.40
C PHE A 200 2.72 -11.86 22.55
N GLY A 201 1.58 -12.57 22.55
CA GLY A 201 1.26 -13.57 23.55
C GLY A 201 1.34 -13.04 25.00
N ALA A 202 1.72 -13.90 25.91
CA ALA A 202 1.87 -13.60 27.35
C ALA A 202 3.32 -13.23 27.69
N GLY A 203 3.79 -12.11 27.16
CA GLY A 203 5.12 -11.57 27.48
C GLY A 203 6.21 -11.81 26.44
N GLY A 204 5.86 -12.33 25.26
CA GLY A 204 6.79 -12.41 24.13
C GLY A 204 7.00 -11.06 23.44
N SER A 205 8.16 -10.86 22.84
CA SER A 205 8.46 -9.69 22.02
C SER A 205 9.35 -10.02 20.82
N VAL A 206 9.12 -9.29 19.74
CA VAL A 206 10.06 -9.20 18.62
C VAL A 206 10.69 -7.82 18.66
N GLU A 207 12.00 -7.78 18.75
CA GLU A 207 12.78 -6.56 18.62
C GLU A 207 13.33 -6.48 17.20
N LEU A 208 13.13 -5.31 16.55
CA LEU A 208 13.55 -5.10 15.18
C LEU A 208 14.43 -3.87 15.09
N VAL A 209 15.39 -3.93 14.18
CA VAL A 209 16.26 -2.82 13.82
C VAL A 209 16.15 -2.54 12.33
N ARG A 210 16.22 -1.26 11.96
CA ARG A 210 16.21 -0.83 10.57
C ARG A 210 17.62 -0.58 10.08
N GLU A 211 18.04 -1.37 9.10
CA GLU A 211 19.34 -1.25 8.45
C GLU A 211 19.18 -1.02 6.95
N ARG A 212 19.83 0.01 6.40
CA ARG A 212 19.77 0.36 4.96
C ARG A 212 18.34 0.43 4.40
N GLY A 213 17.41 0.89 5.24
CA GLY A 213 16.00 1.06 4.85
C GLY A 213 15.13 -0.18 4.93
N VAL A 214 15.66 -1.33 5.42
CA VAL A 214 14.92 -2.57 5.64
C VAL A 214 14.91 -2.97 7.10
N TRP A 215 13.81 -3.57 7.56
CA TRP A 215 13.66 -4.05 8.94
C TRP A 215 14.20 -5.47 9.10
N LYS A 216 14.99 -5.67 10.14
CA LYS A 216 15.59 -6.95 10.52
C LYS A 216 15.16 -7.32 11.91
N ILE A 217 15.22 -8.59 12.27
CA ILE A 217 14.86 -9.12 13.58
C ILE A 217 16.12 -9.22 14.41
N GLU A 218 16.20 -8.38 15.44
CA GLU A 218 17.34 -8.33 16.35
C GLU A 218 17.21 -9.38 17.45
N ASP A 219 15.97 -9.59 17.95
CA ASP A 219 15.68 -10.57 18.99
C ASP A 219 14.24 -11.08 18.89
N LEU A 220 14.03 -12.33 19.27
CA LEU A 220 12.73 -13.00 19.35
C LEU A 220 12.66 -13.81 20.66
N LYS A 221 11.86 -13.34 21.61
CA LYS A 221 11.76 -13.94 22.95
C LYS A 221 10.34 -14.00 23.50
#